data_8f98016b9e7094cf024d63ed921bf633
#
_entry.id   8f98016b9e7094cf024d63ed921bf633
#
_cell.length_a   1.000
_cell.length_b   1.000
_cell.length_c   1.000
_cell.angle_alpha   90.00
_cell.angle_beta   90.00
_cell.angle_gamma   90.00
#
_symmetry.space_group_name_H-M   'P 1'
#
loop_
_entity.id
_entity.type
_entity.pdbx_description
1 polymer ?
#
loop_
_entity_poly.entity_id
_entity_poly.type
_entity_poly.pdbx_seq_one_letter_code
_entity_poly.pdbx_strand_id
1 'polypeptide(L)'
;MKFSQAVQDFERYLLLDMNRSANTIQSYRRDLAKFQAYLTEQGIDNVEAIDELTVRAFLAKLSQASYAASSTSRMLSSLKQFFLFLRKEGILETNPMSLVHRPKQGRHLPKVLTAREIEALLQAPDTSSPHGLRDRAIFELMYATGLRVTELVQLKLEDLHLELGFIQTLGKGDKERLVPLIDEAIEWLEAYLEQVRPSFLRLAGSPSPQEVFLTERGKAFTRQGIWKNLNKYVALAGIKQNVSPHMLRHSFATHLLENGADLRMVQELLGHADISTTQIYTHISTQRLQEVYRKYFPRA
;
A
#
# COMPACT_ATOMS: atom_id res chain seq x y z
N MET A 1 -35.91 -7.75 -1.16
CA MET A 1 -35.17 -6.44 -1.08
C MET A 1 -34.47 -6.15 -2.39
N LYS A 2 -34.50 -4.90 -2.90
CA LYS A 2 -33.74 -4.54 -4.12
C LYS A 2 -32.23 -4.60 -3.87
N PHE A 3 -31.46 -5.10 -4.85
CA PHE A 3 -30.01 -5.21 -4.74
C PHE A 3 -29.34 -3.86 -4.45
N SER A 4 -29.77 -2.78 -5.09
CA SER A 4 -29.24 -1.43 -4.86
C SER A 4 -29.43 -0.95 -3.42
N GLN A 5 -30.57 -1.24 -2.80
CA GLN A 5 -30.82 -0.93 -1.39
C GLN A 5 -29.92 -1.76 -0.47
N ALA A 6 -29.77 -3.04 -0.73
CA ALA A 6 -28.90 -3.94 0.02
C ALA A 6 -27.42 -3.48 -0.01
N VAL A 7 -26.96 -2.96 -1.16
CA VAL A 7 -25.61 -2.38 -1.28
C VAL A 7 -25.43 -1.14 -0.40
N GLN A 8 -26.42 -0.24 -0.35
CA GLN A 8 -26.36 0.96 0.51
C GLN A 8 -26.33 0.57 1.99
N ASP A 9 -27.13 -0.42 2.41
CA ASP A 9 -27.15 -0.89 3.78
C ASP A 9 -25.83 -1.59 4.14
N PHE A 10 -25.25 -2.36 3.22
CA PHE A 10 -23.92 -2.95 3.41
C PHE A 10 -22.82 -1.88 3.54
N GLU A 11 -22.88 -0.79 2.76
CA GLU A 11 -21.91 0.31 2.90
C GLU A 11 -22.00 0.97 4.28
N ARG A 12 -23.22 1.18 4.80
CA ARG A 12 -23.43 1.69 6.16
C ARG A 12 -22.87 0.73 7.20
N TYR A 13 -23.13 -0.56 7.07
CA TYR A 13 -22.58 -1.60 7.94
C TYR A 13 -21.04 -1.59 7.92
N LEU A 14 -20.43 -1.49 6.74
CA LEU A 14 -18.96 -1.41 6.64
C LEU A 14 -18.39 -0.17 7.32
N LEU A 15 -19.09 0.96 7.24
CA LEU A 15 -18.65 2.23 7.82
C LEU A 15 -18.84 2.24 9.34
N LEU A 16 -20.05 1.93 9.82
CA LEU A 16 -20.46 2.15 11.21
C LEU A 16 -20.09 0.98 12.12
N ASP A 17 -20.35 -0.26 11.69
CA ASP A 17 -20.13 -1.44 12.52
C ASP A 17 -18.73 -2.05 12.34
N MET A 18 -18.21 -2.04 11.11
CA MET A 18 -16.93 -2.66 10.81
C MET A 18 -15.77 -1.66 10.77
N ASN A 19 -16.03 -0.37 10.94
CA ASN A 19 -15.04 0.72 10.90
C ASN A 19 -14.04 0.58 9.73
N ARG A 20 -14.55 0.28 8.53
CA ARG A 20 -13.71 0.07 7.35
C ARG A 20 -13.32 1.40 6.73
N SER A 21 -12.08 1.47 6.22
CA SER A 21 -11.57 2.67 5.53
C SER A 21 -12.40 3.00 4.28
N ALA A 22 -12.49 4.29 3.94
CA ALA A 22 -13.17 4.79 2.74
C ALA A 22 -12.69 4.08 1.46
N ASN A 23 -11.38 3.80 1.34
CA ASN A 23 -10.80 3.06 0.21
C ASN A 23 -11.33 1.62 0.12
N THR A 24 -11.53 0.96 1.27
CA THR A 24 -12.10 -0.40 1.33
C THR A 24 -13.55 -0.36 0.86
N ILE A 25 -14.35 0.56 1.39
CA ILE A 25 -15.77 0.72 1.03
C ILE A 25 -15.90 1.01 -0.48
N GLN A 26 -15.09 1.93 -1.01
CA GLN A 26 -15.09 2.26 -2.45
C GLN A 26 -14.69 1.06 -3.32
N SER A 27 -13.80 0.19 -2.82
CA SER A 27 -13.42 -1.03 -3.55
C SER A 27 -14.57 -2.04 -3.59
N TYR A 28 -15.25 -2.24 -2.48
CA TYR A 28 -16.46 -3.09 -2.44
C TYR A 28 -17.58 -2.53 -3.32
N ARG A 29 -17.83 -1.20 -3.24
CA ARG A 29 -18.83 -0.54 -4.10
C ARG A 29 -18.57 -0.82 -5.59
N ARG A 30 -17.32 -0.64 -6.05
CA ARG A 30 -16.95 -0.91 -7.45
C ARG A 30 -17.15 -2.37 -7.86
N ASP A 31 -16.87 -3.30 -6.97
CA ASP A 31 -17.05 -4.72 -7.23
C ASP A 31 -18.53 -5.09 -7.29
N LEU A 32 -19.32 -4.60 -6.33
CA LEU A 32 -20.78 -4.82 -6.29
C LEU A 32 -21.50 -4.14 -7.44
N ALA A 33 -21.05 -2.96 -7.90
CA ALA A 33 -21.61 -2.30 -9.09
C ALA A 33 -21.44 -3.15 -10.36
N LYS A 34 -20.32 -3.85 -10.52
CA LYS A 34 -20.11 -4.78 -11.64
C LYS A 34 -21.05 -5.99 -11.56
N PHE A 35 -21.25 -6.51 -10.36
CA PHE A 35 -22.19 -7.60 -10.15
C PHE A 35 -23.63 -7.15 -10.38
N GLN A 36 -24.01 -5.95 -9.93
CA GLN A 36 -25.30 -5.35 -10.20
C GLN A 36 -25.59 -5.19 -11.70
N ALA A 37 -24.60 -4.70 -12.46
CA ALA A 37 -24.73 -4.59 -13.92
C ALA A 37 -25.04 -5.96 -14.58
N TYR A 38 -24.33 -7.00 -14.12
CA TYR A 38 -24.61 -8.36 -14.57
C TYR A 38 -26.01 -8.83 -14.19
N LEU A 39 -26.46 -8.60 -12.96
CA LEU A 39 -27.81 -8.98 -12.52
C LEU A 39 -28.89 -8.27 -13.33
N THR A 40 -28.71 -6.99 -13.66
CA THR A 40 -29.62 -6.22 -14.51
C THR A 40 -29.73 -6.81 -15.91
N GLU A 41 -28.62 -7.28 -16.51
CA GLU A 41 -28.63 -7.99 -17.80
C GLU A 41 -29.41 -9.32 -17.73
N GLN A 42 -29.47 -9.94 -16.55
CA GLN A 42 -30.21 -11.20 -16.32
C GLN A 42 -31.66 -10.94 -15.85
N GLY A 43 -32.09 -9.68 -15.71
CA GLY A 43 -33.43 -9.34 -15.22
C GLY A 43 -33.64 -9.62 -13.72
N ILE A 44 -32.56 -9.69 -12.94
CA ILE A 44 -32.58 -9.96 -11.50
C ILE A 44 -32.39 -8.67 -10.73
N ASP A 45 -33.42 -8.22 -10.01
CA ASP A 45 -33.40 -6.98 -9.24
C ASP A 45 -33.33 -7.21 -7.72
N ASN A 46 -33.84 -8.35 -7.24
CA ASN A 46 -33.95 -8.65 -5.82
C ASN A 46 -32.88 -9.61 -5.35
N VAL A 47 -32.36 -9.40 -4.11
CA VAL A 47 -31.30 -10.22 -3.54
C VAL A 47 -31.74 -11.67 -3.29
N GLU A 48 -33.02 -11.88 -3.00
CA GLU A 48 -33.61 -13.22 -2.75
C GLU A 48 -33.64 -14.10 -3.99
N ALA A 49 -33.59 -13.50 -5.18
CA ALA A 49 -33.55 -14.23 -6.47
C ALA A 49 -32.12 -14.65 -6.87
N ILE A 50 -31.12 -14.26 -6.09
CA ILE A 50 -29.71 -14.57 -6.40
C ILE A 50 -29.35 -15.91 -5.76
N ASP A 51 -29.11 -16.90 -6.58
CA ASP A 51 -28.66 -18.24 -6.18
C ASP A 51 -27.17 -18.48 -6.49
N GLU A 52 -26.67 -19.66 -6.13
CA GLU A 52 -25.30 -20.07 -6.43
C GLU A 52 -25.00 -20.11 -7.93
N LEU A 53 -25.97 -20.51 -8.74
CA LEU A 53 -25.80 -20.60 -10.20
C LEU A 53 -25.58 -19.21 -10.81
N THR A 54 -26.35 -18.22 -10.37
CA THR A 54 -26.19 -16.82 -10.75
C THR A 54 -24.78 -16.31 -10.45
N VAL A 55 -24.27 -16.60 -9.25
CA VAL A 55 -22.91 -16.19 -8.86
C VAL A 55 -21.86 -16.89 -9.70
N ARG A 56 -21.99 -18.21 -9.91
CA ARG A 56 -21.08 -19.01 -10.75
C ARG A 56 -21.04 -18.52 -12.19
N ALA A 57 -22.20 -18.21 -12.77
CA ALA A 57 -22.32 -17.69 -14.14
C ALA A 57 -21.62 -16.33 -14.27
N PHE A 58 -21.79 -15.43 -13.28
CA PHE A 58 -21.06 -14.17 -13.24
C PHE A 58 -19.53 -14.38 -13.21
N LEU A 59 -19.04 -15.29 -12.39
CA LEU A 59 -17.61 -15.59 -12.30
C LEU A 59 -17.07 -16.20 -13.60
N ALA A 60 -17.84 -17.04 -14.26
CA ALA A 60 -17.50 -17.58 -15.57
C ALA A 60 -17.41 -16.47 -16.63
N LYS A 61 -18.36 -15.50 -16.64
CA LYS A 61 -18.31 -14.31 -17.50
C LYS A 61 -17.05 -13.49 -17.27
N LEU A 62 -16.63 -13.28 -16.01
CA LEU A 62 -15.39 -12.57 -15.69
C LEU A 62 -14.15 -13.30 -16.22
N SER A 63 -14.14 -14.64 -16.12
CA SER A 63 -13.04 -15.46 -16.63
C SER A 63 -12.92 -15.36 -18.14
N GLN A 64 -14.05 -15.40 -18.87
CA GLN A 64 -14.09 -15.23 -20.32
C GLN A 64 -13.64 -13.83 -20.76
N ALA A 65 -13.94 -12.81 -19.99
CA ALA A 65 -13.53 -11.43 -20.25
C ALA A 65 -12.05 -11.14 -19.86
N SER A 66 -11.23 -12.19 -19.65
CA SER A 66 -9.80 -12.09 -19.34
C SER A 66 -9.47 -11.20 -18.14
N TYR A 67 -10.34 -11.13 -17.14
CA TYR A 67 -10.03 -10.42 -15.90
C TYR A 67 -8.85 -11.08 -15.18
N ALA A 68 -7.92 -10.25 -14.69
CA ALA A 68 -6.80 -10.76 -13.92
C ALA A 68 -7.26 -11.58 -12.70
N ALA A 69 -6.59 -12.70 -12.44
CA ALA A 69 -6.94 -13.62 -11.34
C ALA A 69 -7.00 -12.91 -9.97
N SER A 70 -6.15 -11.91 -9.75
CA SER A 70 -6.16 -11.07 -8.54
C SER A 70 -7.44 -10.23 -8.43
N SER A 71 -7.92 -9.66 -9.54
CA SER A 71 -9.16 -8.87 -9.59
C SER A 71 -10.38 -9.77 -9.33
N THR A 72 -10.43 -10.96 -9.92
CA THR A 72 -11.48 -11.94 -9.68
C THR A 72 -11.48 -12.42 -8.23
N SER A 73 -10.31 -12.68 -7.65
CA SER A 73 -10.18 -13.08 -6.24
C SER A 73 -10.65 -11.98 -5.28
N ARG A 74 -10.35 -10.70 -5.59
CA ARG A 74 -10.83 -9.57 -4.81
C ARG A 74 -12.35 -9.45 -4.89
N MET A 75 -12.93 -9.58 -6.08
CA MET A 75 -14.37 -9.52 -6.30
C MET A 75 -15.11 -10.65 -5.57
N LEU A 76 -14.57 -11.87 -5.59
CA LEU A 76 -15.06 -12.97 -4.78
C LEU A 76 -15.09 -12.63 -3.29
N SER A 77 -14.05 -11.97 -2.79
CA SER A 77 -13.99 -11.52 -1.39
C SER A 77 -15.06 -10.48 -1.08
N SER A 78 -15.30 -9.53 -2.01
CA SER A 78 -16.35 -8.52 -1.88
C SER A 78 -17.74 -9.14 -1.84
N LEU A 79 -18.05 -10.05 -2.78
CA LEU A 79 -19.32 -10.78 -2.82
C LEU A 79 -19.52 -11.62 -1.57
N LYS A 80 -18.49 -12.34 -1.12
CA LYS A 80 -18.56 -13.16 0.10
C LYS A 80 -18.92 -12.32 1.33
N GLN A 81 -18.31 -11.16 1.51
CA GLN A 81 -18.63 -10.28 2.63
C GLN A 81 -20.04 -9.70 2.53
N PHE A 82 -20.47 -9.33 1.33
CA PHE A 82 -21.81 -8.83 1.08
C PHE A 82 -22.89 -9.89 1.42
N PHE A 83 -22.77 -11.11 0.91
CA PHE A 83 -23.74 -12.17 1.20
C PHE A 83 -23.68 -12.66 2.66
N LEU A 84 -22.52 -12.60 3.32
CA LEU A 84 -22.43 -12.84 4.76
C LEU A 84 -23.19 -11.79 5.57
N PHE A 85 -23.09 -10.51 5.17
CA PHE A 85 -23.87 -9.43 5.75
C PHE A 85 -25.36 -9.69 5.58
N LEU A 86 -25.85 -9.95 4.36
CA LEU A 86 -27.28 -10.22 4.10
C LEU A 86 -27.83 -11.38 4.93
N ARG A 87 -27.03 -12.42 5.13
CA ARG A 87 -27.41 -13.55 5.97
C ARG A 87 -27.44 -13.14 7.46
N LYS A 88 -26.47 -12.36 7.92
CA LYS A 88 -26.41 -11.87 9.32
C LYS A 88 -27.62 -11.00 9.65
N GLU A 89 -28.05 -10.17 8.72
CA GLU A 89 -29.23 -9.30 8.86
C GLU A 89 -30.56 -10.04 8.64
N GLY A 90 -30.53 -11.35 8.42
CA GLY A 90 -31.74 -12.17 8.20
C GLY A 90 -32.46 -11.89 6.87
N ILE A 91 -31.80 -11.18 5.92
CA ILE A 91 -32.38 -10.89 4.60
C ILE A 91 -32.36 -12.13 3.70
N LEU A 92 -31.35 -12.97 3.88
CA LEU A 92 -31.21 -14.26 3.17
C LEU A 92 -31.13 -15.42 4.17
N GLU A 93 -31.87 -16.48 3.92
CA GLU A 93 -31.79 -17.72 4.70
C GLU A 93 -30.51 -18.51 4.37
N THR A 94 -30.14 -18.54 3.09
CA THR A 94 -28.98 -19.27 2.58
C THR A 94 -27.98 -18.30 1.95
N ASN A 95 -26.68 -18.65 2.03
CA ASN A 95 -25.64 -17.83 1.42
C ASN A 95 -25.26 -18.39 0.03
N PRO A 96 -25.53 -17.68 -1.08
CA PRO A 96 -25.19 -18.12 -2.43
C PRO A 96 -23.69 -18.37 -2.65
N MET A 97 -22.85 -17.86 -1.76
CA MET A 97 -21.38 -18.02 -1.83
C MET A 97 -20.85 -19.22 -1.04
N SER A 98 -21.73 -20.01 -0.37
CA SER A 98 -21.29 -21.07 0.55
C SER A 98 -20.41 -22.13 -0.11
N LEU A 99 -20.72 -22.52 -1.35
CA LEU A 99 -20.01 -23.53 -2.13
C LEU A 99 -19.10 -22.93 -3.22
N VAL A 100 -19.03 -21.61 -3.31
CA VAL A 100 -18.16 -20.94 -4.28
C VAL A 100 -16.74 -20.88 -3.75
N HIS A 101 -15.86 -21.70 -4.34
CA HIS A 101 -14.45 -21.75 -3.97
C HIS A 101 -13.62 -20.76 -4.79
N ARG A 102 -12.57 -20.22 -4.17
CA ARG A 102 -11.58 -19.40 -4.89
C ARG A 102 -10.88 -20.28 -5.94
N PRO A 103 -10.67 -19.77 -7.17
CA PRO A 103 -9.77 -20.44 -8.10
C PRO A 103 -8.43 -20.69 -7.39
N LYS A 104 -7.87 -21.89 -7.54
CA LYS A 104 -6.54 -22.19 -7.02
C LYS A 104 -5.55 -21.26 -7.73
N GLN A 105 -5.13 -20.21 -7.07
CA GLN A 105 -3.99 -19.42 -7.54
C GLN A 105 -2.74 -20.25 -7.31
N GLY A 106 -1.95 -20.47 -8.35
CA GLY A 106 -0.61 -20.99 -8.16
C GLY A 106 0.11 -20.12 -7.11
N ARG A 107 0.80 -20.74 -6.16
CA ARG A 107 1.62 -20.03 -5.17
C ARG A 107 2.76 -19.35 -5.94
N HIS A 108 2.55 -18.13 -6.39
CA HIS A 108 3.66 -17.28 -6.78
C HIS A 108 4.40 -16.89 -5.49
N LEU A 109 5.61 -17.40 -5.34
CA LEU A 109 6.51 -16.88 -4.31
C LEU A 109 6.66 -15.37 -4.56
N PRO A 110 6.51 -14.55 -3.51
CA PRO A 110 6.72 -13.11 -3.65
C PRO A 110 8.09 -12.87 -4.27
N LYS A 111 8.13 -12.12 -5.36
CA LYS A 111 9.40 -11.72 -5.99
C LYS A 111 10.04 -10.65 -5.14
N VAL A 112 11.30 -10.84 -4.82
CA VAL A 112 12.16 -9.91 -4.06
C VAL A 112 13.22 -9.39 -5.01
N LEU A 113 13.57 -8.13 -4.91
CA LEU A 113 14.74 -7.58 -5.58
C LEU A 113 15.99 -8.05 -4.85
N THR A 114 16.98 -8.49 -5.59
CA THR A 114 18.30 -8.79 -5.04
C THR A 114 18.99 -7.50 -4.57
N ALA A 115 19.98 -7.60 -3.69
CA ALA A 115 20.78 -6.45 -3.26
C ALA A 115 21.40 -5.71 -4.45
N ARG A 116 21.84 -6.46 -5.50
CA ARG A 116 22.40 -5.89 -6.73
C ARG A 116 21.34 -5.11 -7.53
N GLU A 117 20.11 -5.61 -7.62
CA GLU A 117 19.01 -4.90 -8.30
C GLU A 117 18.59 -3.65 -7.53
N ILE A 118 18.58 -3.72 -6.19
CA ILE A 118 18.35 -2.55 -5.34
C ILE A 118 19.41 -1.49 -5.62
N GLU A 119 20.69 -1.85 -5.57
CA GLU A 119 21.80 -0.92 -5.82
C GLU A 119 21.70 -0.28 -7.21
N ALA A 120 21.42 -1.07 -8.24
CA ALA A 120 21.21 -0.58 -9.60
C ALA A 120 20.03 0.39 -9.71
N LEU A 121 18.92 0.12 -9.00
CA LEU A 121 17.76 1.01 -8.94
C LEU A 121 18.08 2.32 -8.25
N LEU A 122 18.79 2.28 -7.14
CA LEU A 122 19.18 3.45 -6.37
C LEU A 122 20.16 4.33 -7.15
N GLN A 123 21.08 3.77 -7.91
CA GLN A 123 22.05 4.50 -8.72
C GLN A 123 21.49 5.00 -10.07
N ALA A 124 20.31 4.54 -10.50
CA ALA A 124 19.76 4.90 -11.80
C ALA A 124 19.34 6.39 -11.96
N PRO A 125 18.93 7.13 -10.90
CA PRO A 125 18.66 8.55 -11.01
C PRO A 125 19.94 9.38 -11.24
N ASP A 126 19.92 10.24 -12.26
CA ASP A 126 20.97 11.24 -12.47
C ASP A 126 20.88 12.36 -11.44
N THR A 127 21.72 12.28 -10.42
CA THR A 127 21.72 13.21 -9.27
C THR A 127 22.25 14.59 -9.60
N SER A 128 22.80 14.81 -10.77
CA SER A 128 23.16 16.17 -11.24
C SER A 128 21.93 16.99 -11.63
N SER A 129 20.80 16.34 -11.86
CA SER A 129 19.52 16.96 -12.18
C SER A 129 18.63 17.08 -10.94
N PRO A 130 17.85 18.18 -10.80
CA PRO A 130 16.91 18.34 -9.68
C PRO A 130 15.90 17.17 -9.56
N HIS A 131 15.45 16.64 -10.66
CA HIS A 131 14.52 15.49 -10.67
C HIS A 131 15.22 14.21 -10.20
N GLY A 132 16.44 13.98 -10.65
CA GLY A 132 17.18 12.77 -10.28
C GLY A 132 17.60 12.80 -8.82
N LEU A 133 18.06 13.93 -8.28
CA LEU A 133 18.37 14.06 -6.86
C LEU A 133 17.14 13.80 -5.97
N ARG A 134 16.00 14.39 -6.32
CA ARG A 134 14.73 14.08 -5.65
C ARG A 134 14.37 12.59 -5.71
N ASP A 135 14.45 12.00 -6.91
CA ASP A 135 14.02 10.62 -7.13
C ASP A 135 14.98 9.63 -6.44
N ARG A 136 16.29 9.98 -6.34
CA ARG A 136 17.26 9.25 -5.51
C ARG A 136 16.84 9.27 -4.03
N ALA A 137 16.58 10.43 -3.47
CA ALA A 137 16.13 10.59 -2.09
C ALA A 137 14.82 9.82 -1.80
N ILE A 138 13.88 9.80 -2.75
CA ILE A 138 12.64 9.02 -2.65
C ILE A 138 12.96 7.52 -2.54
N PHE A 139 13.81 6.98 -3.41
CA PHE A 139 14.08 5.53 -3.44
C PHE A 139 14.93 5.08 -2.26
N GLU A 140 15.91 5.91 -1.85
CA GLU A 140 16.68 5.66 -0.63
C GLU A 140 15.77 5.58 0.60
N LEU A 141 14.90 6.58 0.78
CA LEU A 141 13.97 6.58 1.89
C LEU A 141 13.01 5.39 1.83
N MET A 142 12.46 5.06 0.65
CA MET A 142 11.57 3.92 0.49
C MET A 142 12.23 2.60 0.86
N TYR A 143 13.47 2.39 0.42
CA TYR A 143 14.20 1.16 0.72
C TYR A 143 14.69 1.11 2.16
N ALA A 144 15.24 2.20 2.68
CA ALA A 144 15.72 2.27 4.07
C ALA A 144 14.60 2.09 5.11
N THR A 145 13.39 2.51 4.82
CA THR A 145 12.30 2.54 5.82
C THR A 145 11.22 1.49 5.59
N GLY A 146 11.15 0.94 4.38
CA GLY A 146 10.03 0.11 3.97
C GLY A 146 8.67 0.79 4.07
N LEU A 147 8.59 2.12 3.99
CA LEU A 147 7.33 2.88 4.00
C LEU A 147 6.35 2.40 2.95
N ARG A 148 5.06 2.43 3.28
CA ARG A 148 4.02 2.31 2.26
C ARG A 148 4.05 3.56 1.37
N VAL A 149 3.78 3.39 0.08
CA VAL A 149 3.76 4.54 -0.85
C VAL A 149 2.78 5.65 -0.39
N THR A 150 1.73 5.29 0.34
CA THR A 150 0.78 6.27 0.91
C THR A 150 1.43 7.07 2.03
N GLU A 151 2.19 6.41 2.92
CA GLU A 151 2.94 7.04 4.01
C GLU A 151 4.01 7.97 3.43
N LEU A 152 4.74 7.52 2.41
CA LEU A 152 5.75 8.34 1.74
C LEU A 152 5.19 9.64 1.14
N VAL A 153 4.07 9.58 0.41
CA VAL A 153 3.51 10.78 -0.25
C VAL A 153 2.82 11.72 0.73
N GLN A 154 2.47 11.25 1.92
CA GLN A 154 1.87 12.04 3.00
C GLN A 154 2.87 12.49 4.05
N LEU A 155 4.14 12.05 3.97
CA LEU A 155 5.20 12.42 4.90
C LEU A 155 5.44 13.92 4.83
N LYS A 156 5.38 14.61 5.98
CA LYS A 156 5.56 16.05 6.10
C LYS A 156 6.93 16.40 6.66
N LEU A 157 7.31 17.66 6.53
CA LEU A 157 8.57 18.17 7.10
C LEU A 157 8.61 18.01 8.62
N GLU A 158 7.48 18.19 9.31
CA GLU A 158 7.37 18.02 10.77
C GLU A 158 7.61 16.59 11.25
N ASP A 159 7.46 15.61 10.36
CA ASP A 159 7.67 14.19 10.64
C ASP A 159 9.15 13.78 10.55
N LEU A 160 10.03 14.68 10.09
CA LEU A 160 11.45 14.41 9.91
C LEU A 160 12.24 14.80 11.15
N HIS A 161 12.94 13.84 11.74
CA HIS A 161 13.84 14.04 12.87
C HIS A 161 15.24 13.56 12.50
N LEU A 162 15.83 14.19 11.46
CA LEU A 162 17.07 13.73 10.81
C LEU A 162 18.27 13.75 11.76
N GLU A 163 18.40 14.79 12.62
CA GLU A 163 19.44 14.86 13.64
C GLU A 163 19.38 13.71 14.65
N LEU A 164 18.18 13.15 14.86
CA LEU A 164 17.94 12.02 15.75
C LEU A 164 17.95 10.68 15.01
N GLY A 165 18.06 10.69 13.67
CA GLY A 165 18.15 9.52 12.83
C GLY A 165 16.86 8.72 12.71
N PHE A 166 15.69 9.39 12.72
CA PHE A 166 14.40 8.71 12.50
C PHE A 166 13.38 9.62 11.81
N ILE A 167 12.33 9.00 11.30
CA ILE A 167 11.10 9.67 10.86
C ILE A 167 9.91 9.14 11.66
N GLN A 168 8.90 9.99 11.83
CA GLN A 168 7.60 9.64 12.37
C GLN A 168 6.62 9.39 11.23
N THR A 169 5.78 8.38 11.30
CA THR A 169 4.79 8.11 10.25
C THR A 169 3.50 7.55 10.84
N LEU A 170 2.38 7.90 10.20
CA LEU A 170 1.06 7.40 10.54
C LEU A 170 0.78 6.09 9.80
N GLY A 171 0.62 5.02 10.56
CA GLY A 171 0.25 3.71 10.03
C GLY A 171 -1.25 3.55 9.83
N LYS A 172 -1.68 2.32 9.53
CA LYS A 172 -3.11 1.99 9.42
C LYS A 172 -3.82 2.17 10.77
N GLY A 173 -4.91 2.96 10.78
CA GLY A 173 -5.69 3.26 11.99
C GLY A 173 -5.08 4.38 12.84
N ASP A 174 -4.40 5.32 12.19
CA ASP A 174 -3.80 6.53 12.79
C ASP A 174 -2.81 6.23 13.94
N LYS A 175 -2.18 5.05 13.89
CA LYS A 175 -1.13 4.69 14.84
C LYS A 175 0.20 5.26 14.34
N GLU A 176 0.80 6.10 15.14
CA GLU A 176 2.13 6.64 14.92
C GLU A 176 3.19 5.55 15.14
N ARG A 177 4.24 5.59 14.35
CA ARG A 177 5.45 4.80 14.57
C ARG A 177 6.69 5.58 14.18
N LEU A 178 7.77 5.33 14.90
CA LEU A 178 9.10 5.80 14.57
C LEU A 178 9.79 4.77 13.67
N VAL A 179 10.41 5.25 12.61
CA VAL A 179 11.19 4.43 11.68
C VAL A 179 12.61 4.97 11.62
N PRO A 180 13.63 4.18 12.03
CA PRO A 180 15.01 4.62 12.01
C PRO A 180 15.49 4.82 10.56
N LEU A 181 16.46 5.69 10.40
CA LEU A 181 17.15 5.97 9.14
C LEU A 181 18.61 5.56 9.24
N ILE A 182 19.18 5.14 8.11
CA ILE A 182 20.62 5.02 7.91
C ILE A 182 21.19 6.36 7.47
N ASP A 183 22.46 6.57 7.71
CA ASP A 183 23.15 7.83 7.41
C ASP A 183 23.06 8.19 5.92
N GLU A 184 23.21 7.22 5.02
CA GLU A 184 23.09 7.42 3.58
C GLU A 184 21.69 7.92 3.15
N ALA A 185 20.62 7.42 3.76
CA ALA A 185 19.25 7.89 3.46
C ALA A 185 19.04 9.32 3.99
N ILE A 186 19.66 9.69 5.11
CA ILE A 186 19.65 11.04 5.65
C ILE A 186 20.36 11.98 4.70
N GLU A 187 21.60 11.66 4.27
CA GLU A 187 22.39 12.47 3.35
C GLU A 187 21.64 12.81 2.05
N TRP A 188 21.01 11.82 1.41
CA TRP A 188 20.23 12.05 0.20
C TRP A 188 18.97 12.87 0.45
N LEU A 189 18.34 12.68 1.61
CA LEU A 189 17.15 13.46 1.98
C LEU A 189 17.50 14.91 2.25
N GLU A 190 18.57 15.18 3.00
CA GLU A 190 19.09 16.53 3.27
C GLU A 190 19.50 17.23 1.97
N ALA A 191 20.26 16.56 1.11
CA ALA A 191 20.64 17.11 -0.18
C ALA A 191 19.42 17.53 -1.02
N TYR A 192 18.37 16.72 -1.03
CA TYR A 192 17.13 17.08 -1.71
C TYR A 192 16.42 18.28 -1.06
N LEU A 193 16.32 18.29 0.26
CA LEU A 193 15.64 19.35 1.02
C LEU A 193 16.32 20.71 0.83
N GLU A 194 17.63 20.73 0.80
CA GLU A 194 18.43 21.95 0.69
C GLU A 194 18.54 22.44 -0.77
N GLN A 195 18.87 21.55 -1.69
CA GLN A 195 19.26 21.94 -3.05
C GLN A 195 18.08 22.01 -4.03
N VAL A 196 17.07 21.17 -3.86
CA VAL A 196 16.01 20.98 -4.87
C VAL A 196 14.64 21.44 -4.38
N ARG A 197 14.22 21.01 -3.20
CA ARG A 197 12.86 21.29 -2.70
C ARG A 197 12.51 22.77 -2.69
N PRO A 198 13.40 23.71 -2.32
CA PRO A 198 13.08 25.13 -2.35
C PRO A 198 12.76 25.66 -3.74
N SER A 199 13.41 25.12 -4.79
CA SER A 199 13.16 25.50 -6.17
C SER A 199 11.78 25.07 -6.65
N PHE A 200 11.34 23.85 -6.29
CA PHE A 200 10.00 23.34 -6.60
C PHE A 200 8.93 24.08 -5.78
N LEU A 201 9.21 24.37 -4.52
CA LEU A 201 8.29 25.09 -3.64
C LEU A 201 7.93 26.49 -4.16
N ARG A 202 8.87 27.18 -4.83
CA ARG A 202 8.62 28.49 -5.45
C ARG A 202 7.52 28.46 -6.50
N LEU A 203 7.24 27.29 -7.09
CA LEU A 203 6.18 27.07 -8.08
C LEU A 203 4.86 26.59 -7.45
N ALA A 204 4.86 26.41 -6.11
CA ALA A 204 3.66 26.03 -5.39
C ALA A 204 2.68 27.21 -5.27
N GLY A 205 1.39 26.88 -5.33
CA GLY A 205 0.34 27.84 -4.98
C GLY A 205 0.20 28.04 -3.46
N SER A 206 -0.75 28.87 -3.05
CA SER A 206 -1.11 29.02 -1.64
C SER A 206 -2.33 28.14 -1.31
N PRO A 207 -2.34 27.39 -0.19
CA PRO A 207 -1.26 27.24 0.78
C PRO A 207 -0.09 26.37 0.26
N SER A 208 1.12 26.64 0.76
CA SER A 208 2.31 25.85 0.42
C SER A 208 2.21 24.42 0.98
N PRO A 209 2.58 23.40 0.20
CA PRO A 209 2.54 22.01 0.66
C PRO A 209 3.57 21.75 1.76
N GLN A 210 3.15 21.04 2.79
CA GLN A 210 3.99 20.62 3.90
C GLN A 210 4.68 19.28 3.64
N GLU A 211 4.25 18.57 2.61
CA GLU A 211 4.80 17.28 2.23
C GLU A 211 6.28 17.40 1.84
N VAL A 212 7.05 16.37 2.21
CA VAL A 212 8.49 16.33 1.96
C VAL A 212 8.77 16.37 0.46
N PHE A 213 8.18 15.46 -0.30
CA PHE A 213 8.48 15.31 -1.72
C PHE A 213 7.51 16.06 -2.62
N LEU A 214 8.06 16.94 -3.44
CA LEU A 214 7.30 17.77 -4.36
C LEU A 214 7.57 17.39 -5.82
N THR A 215 6.55 17.56 -6.64
CA THR A 215 6.70 17.55 -8.10
C THR A 215 7.39 18.85 -8.55
N GLU A 216 7.87 18.89 -9.78
CA GLU A 216 8.42 20.12 -10.40
C GLU A 216 7.44 21.31 -10.42
N ARG A 217 6.13 21.05 -10.26
CA ARG A 217 5.07 22.07 -10.20
C ARG A 217 4.74 22.52 -8.76
N GLY A 218 5.59 22.17 -7.80
CA GLY A 218 5.39 22.51 -6.39
C GLY A 218 4.19 21.82 -5.72
N LYS A 219 3.70 20.69 -6.24
CA LYS A 219 2.59 19.92 -5.66
C LYS A 219 3.12 18.65 -5.02
N ALA A 220 2.46 18.19 -3.96
CA ALA A 220 2.74 16.88 -3.37
C ALA A 220 2.62 15.74 -4.42
N PHE A 221 3.42 14.70 -4.25
CA PHE A 221 3.34 13.53 -5.10
C PHE A 221 2.05 12.75 -4.88
N THR A 222 1.54 12.16 -5.96
CA THR A 222 0.52 11.12 -5.87
C THR A 222 1.17 9.73 -5.86
N ARG A 223 0.48 8.73 -5.33
CA ARG A 223 0.93 7.33 -5.40
C ARG A 223 1.23 6.87 -6.83
N GLN A 224 0.41 7.33 -7.80
CA GLN A 224 0.61 7.04 -9.23
C GLN A 224 1.88 7.72 -9.76
N GLY A 225 2.19 8.93 -9.30
CA GLY A 225 3.42 9.64 -9.65
C GLY A 225 4.66 8.88 -9.20
N ILE A 226 4.70 8.42 -7.95
CA ILE A 226 5.79 7.58 -7.43
C ILE A 226 5.92 6.29 -8.24
N TRP A 227 4.80 5.62 -8.52
CA TRP A 227 4.81 4.37 -9.30
C TRP A 227 5.33 4.58 -10.73
N LYS A 228 4.95 5.68 -11.39
CA LYS A 228 5.45 6.05 -12.72
C LYS A 228 6.97 6.30 -12.70
N ASN A 229 7.47 7.04 -11.71
CA ASN A 229 8.90 7.28 -11.55
C ASN A 229 9.65 5.97 -11.29
N LEU A 230 9.15 5.13 -10.38
CA LEU A 230 9.76 3.83 -10.10
C LEU A 230 9.90 2.99 -11.38
N ASN A 231 8.84 2.87 -12.19
CA ASN A 231 8.88 2.11 -13.43
C ASN A 231 9.92 2.67 -14.44
N LYS A 232 10.05 3.99 -14.52
CA LYS A 232 11.06 4.65 -15.34
C LYS A 232 12.47 4.19 -14.94
N TYR A 233 12.79 4.23 -13.66
CA TYR A 233 14.13 3.90 -13.18
C TYR A 233 14.40 2.39 -13.11
N VAL A 234 13.39 1.57 -12.92
CA VAL A 234 13.47 0.10 -13.09
C VAL A 234 13.92 -0.25 -14.51
N ALA A 235 13.35 0.42 -15.53
CA ALA A 235 13.74 0.22 -16.93
C ALA A 235 15.17 0.72 -17.18
N LEU A 236 15.56 1.89 -16.65
CA LEU A 236 16.92 2.44 -16.78
C LEU A 236 17.97 1.55 -16.07
N ALA A 237 17.63 0.98 -14.94
CA ALA A 237 18.49 0.04 -14.20
C ALA A 237 18.60 -1.34 -14.88
N GLY A 238 17.89 -1.60 -15.97
CA GLY A 238 17.89 -2.88 -16.66
C GLY A 238 17.24 -4.03 -15.90
N ILE A 239 16.39 -3.74 -14.91
CA ILE A 239 15.69 -4.74 -14.10
C ILE A 239 14.54 -5.31 -14.92
N LYS A 240 14.57 -6.62 -15.17
CA LYS A 240 13.63 -7.31 -16.08
C LYS A 240 12.26 -7.60 -15.45
N GLN A 241 12.17 -7.60 -14.12
CA GLN A 241 10.92 -7.87 -13.41
C GLN A 241 10.09 -6.60 -13.19
N ASN A 242 8.77 -6.76 -13.12
CA ASN A 242 7.89 -5.64 -12.75
C ASN A 242 8.07 -5.31 -11.28
N VAL A 243 8.59 -4.13 -10.99
CA VAL A 243 8.81 -3.65 -9.62
C VAL A 243 7.67 -2.73 -9.20
N SER A 244 7.16 -2.95 -8.02
CA SER A 244 6.15 -2.09 -7.39
C SER A 244 6.68 -1.52 -6.07
N PRO A 245 6.11 -0.42 -5.55
CA PRO A 245 6.44 0.08 -4.21
C PRO A 245 6.29 -0.99 -3.11
N HIS A 246 5.31 -1.89 -3.24
CA HIS A 246 5.14 -3.01 -2.32
C HIS A 246 6.29 -4.02 -2.40
N MET A 247 6.85 -4.20 -3.59
CA MET A 247 8.01 -5.09 -3.76
C MET A 247 9.27 -4.50 -3.12
N LEU A 248 9.52 -3.18 -3.22
CA LEU A 248 10.61 -2.52 -2.49
C LEU A 248 10.49 -2.72 -0.98
N ARG A 249 9.29 -2.50 -0.43
CA ARG A 249 9.02 -2.74 0.98
C ARG A 249 9.19 -4.22 1.36
N HIS A 250 8.80 -5.15 0.49
CA HIS A 250 8.99 -6.57 0.72
C HIS A 250 10.46 -6.96 0.67
N SER A 251 11.24 -6.38 -0.26
CA SER A 251 12.69 -6.56 -0.34
C SER A 251 13.39 -6.05 0.91
N PHE A 252 13.02 -4.87 1.42
CA PHE A 252 13.49 -4.36 2.70
C PHE A 252 13.29 -5.38 3.83
N ALA A 253 12.06 -5.88 3.99
CA ALA A 253 11.73 -6.86 5.04
C ALA A 253 12.52 -8.15 4.89
N THR A 254 12.64 -8.67 3.67
CA THR A 254 13.32 -9.92 3.37
C THR A 254 14.83 -9.79 3.63
N HIS A 255 15.46 -8.72 3.18
CA HIS A 255 16.89 -8.48 3.38
C HIS A 255 17.25 -8.34 4.87
N LEU A 256 16.41 -7.68 5.67
CA LEU A 256 16.60 -7.64 7.12
C LEU A 256 16.56 -9.05 7.74
N LEU A 257 15.57 -9.87 7.35
CA LEU A 257 15.44 -11.25 7.85
C LEU A 257 16.61 -12.14 7.40
N GLU A 258 17.06 -12.02 6.15
CA GLU A 258 18.21 -12.76 5.61
C GLU A 258 19.50 -12.39 6.32
N ASN A 259 19.63 -11.14 6.77
CA ASN A 259 20.77 -10.68 7.58
C ASN A 259 20.63 -11.03 9.07
N GLY A 260 19.56 -11.74 9.47
CA GLY A 260 19.40 -12.27 10.83
C GLY A 260 18.57 -11.38 11.76
N ALA A 261 17.87 -10.38 11.25
CA ALA A 261 16.92 -9.62 12.06
C ALA A 261 15.75 -10.51 12.52
N ASP A 262 15.27 -10.28 13.74
CA ASP A 262 14.10 -10.97 14.27
C ASP A 262 12.82 -10.54 13.53
N LEU A 263 11.95 -11.51 13.24
CA LEU A 263 10.69 -11.27 12.53
C LEU A 263 9.80 -10.24 13.26
N ARG A 264 9.78 -10.26 14.58
CA ARG A 264 8.98 -9.35 15.39
C ARG A 264 9.46 -7.91 15.23
N MET A 265 10.77 -7.71 15.22
CA MET A 265 11.37 -6.40 14.95
C MET A 265 11.01 -5.89 13.55
N VAL A 266 11.11 -6.74 12.52
CA VAL A 266 10.73 -6.36 11.15
C VAL A 266 9.24 -6.01 11.08
N GLN A 267 8.38 -6.70 11.80
CA GLN A 267 6.96 -6.38 11.91
C GLN A 267 6.71 -5.03 12.59
N GLU A 268 7.47 -4.69 13.63
CA GLU A 268 7.42 -3.38 14.31
C GLU A 268 7.83 -2.26 13.35
N LEU A 269 8.96 -2.39 12.67
CA LEU A 269 9.43 -1.42 11.66
C LEU A 269 8.38 -1.19 10.58
N LEU A 270 7.72 -2.25 10.14
CA LEU A 270 6.69 -2.17 9.10
C LEU A 270 5.33 -1.71 9.60
N GLY A 271 5.08 -1.64 10.91
CA GLY A 271 3.78 -1.24 11.47
C GLY A 271 2.68 -2.25 11.11
N HIS A 272 2.89 -3.54 11.39
CA HIS A 272 1.87 -4.57 11.26
C HIS A 272 0.96 -4.52 12.49
N ALA A 273 -0.36 -4.34 12.26
CA ALA A 273 -1.36 -4.01 13.28
C ALA A 273 -1.73 -5.14 14.26
N ASP A 274 -1.21 -6.35 14.09
CA ASP A 274 -1.65 -7.54 14.85
C ASP A 274 -0.88 -7.76 16.17
N ILE A 275 0.02 -6.86 16.54
CA ILE A 275 0.67 -6.93 17.85
C ILE A 275 0.13 -5.79 18.69
N SER A 276 -0.83 -6.12 19.57
CA SER A 276 -1.39 -5.26 20.59
C SER A 276 -0.33 -4.84 21.61
N THR A 277 0.49 -3.87 21.26
CA THR A 277 1.25 -3.12 22.26
C THR A 277 1.40 -1.68 21.76
N THR A 278 0.52 -0.83 22.26
CA THR A 278 0.81 0.58 22.44
C THR A 278 1.87 0.65 23.54
N GLN A 279 3.06 0.14 23.26
CA GLN A 279 4.22 0.46 24.08
C GLN A 279 4.56 1.90 23.77
N ILE A 280 4.44 2.74 24.79
CA ILE A 280 4.99 4.08 24.83
C ILE A 280 6.45 3.93 24.40
N TYR A 281 6.81 4.44 23.21
CA TYR A 281 8.19 4.46 22.75
C TYR A 281 8.99 5.35 23.70
N THR A 282 9.68 4.72 24.65
CA THR A 282 10.64 5.40 25.49
C THR A 282 11.94 5.62 24.70
N HIS A 283 12.74 6.62 25.06
CA HIS A 283 14.05 6.87 24.44
C HIS A 283 14.92 5.60 24.35
N ILE A 284 14.84 4.72 25.35
CA ILE A 284 15.58 3.46 25.41
C ILE A 284 15.13 2.49 24.30
N SER A 285 13.84 2.44 23.97
CA SER A 285 13.33 1.56 22.91
C SER A 285 13.74 2.04 21.51
N THR A 286 13.84 3.35 21.31
CA THR A 286 14.25 3.97 20.03
C THR A 286 15.73 3.72 19.75
N GLN A 287 16.61 3.92 20.71
CA GLN A 287 18.05 3.62 20.59
C GLN A 287 18.30 2.14 20.27
N ARG A 288 17.64 1.24 20.99
CA ARG A 288 17.75 -0.21 20.74
C ARG A 288 17.25 -0.57 19.33
N LEU A 289 16.18 0.06 18.85
CA LEU A 289 15.66 -0.14 17.51
C LEU A 289 16.69 0.32 16.45
N GLN A 290 17.33 1.47 16.65
CA GLN A 290 18.40 1.97 15.78
C GLN A 290 19.64 1.06 15.77
N GLU A 291 20.12 0.61 16.93
CA GLU A 291 21.27 -0.30 17.03
C GLU A 291 21.02 -1.59 16.27
N VAL A 292 19.86 -2.21 16.51
CA VAL A 292 19.49 -3.46 15.85
C VAL A 292 19.26 -3.22 14.35
N TYR A 293 18.64 -2.12 13.97
CA TYR A 293 18.44 -1.76 12.57
C TYR A 293 19.79 -1.58 11.85
N ARG A 294 20.73 -0.80 12.41
CA ARG A 294 22.08 -0.63 11.86
C ARG A 294 22.84 -1.95 11.75
N LYS A 295 22.65 -2.87 12.68
CA LYS A 295 23.32 -4.17 12.67
C LYS A 295 22.89 -5.09 11.53
N TYR A 296 21.62 -5.04 11.12
CA TYR A 296 21.03 -5.99 10.18
C TYR A 296 20.64 -5.40 8.83
N PHE A 297 20.65 -4.07 8.70
CA PHE A 297 20.35 -3.46 7.41
C PHE A 297 21.55 -3.57 6.46
N PRO A 298 21.37 -4.02 5.18
CA PRO A 298 22.47 -4.35 4.27
C PRO A 298 23.41 -3.18 3.93
N ARG A 299 22.96 -1.94 4.14
CA ARG A 299 23.67 -0.69 3.79
C ARG A 299 23.88 0.22 5.00
N ALA A 300 23.78 -0.30 6.21
CA ALA A 300 24.05 0.46 7.44
C ALA A 300 25.52 0.36 7.86
#